data_b3227a1651e2082c4e5fd1cae73d1c67
#
_entry.id   b3227a1651e2082c4e5fd1cae73d1c67
#
_cell.length_a   1.000
_cell.length_b   1.000
_cell.length_c   1.000
_cell.angle_alpha   90.00
_cell.angle_beta   90.00
_cell.angle_gamma   90.00
#
_symmetry.space_group_name_H-M   'P 1'
#
loop_
_entity.id
_entity.type
_entity.pdbx_description
1 polymer ?
#
loop_
_entity_poly.entity_id
_entity_poly.type
_entity_poly.pdbx_seq_one_letter_code
_entity_poly.pdbx_strand_id
1 'polypeptide(L)'
;MSKGKTRLVIASTTSTQNSGLFDILIPAYEKSSPYNVTVEVIAVGTGKALRIAKKGEADVLFVHDPFREEKFLAEGYGVNRRLVMHNDFVILGPKTDPAHINGLKSAIDAFELIAEKEAAFVSRGDDSGTNVKELDIWDDVGVIPKGQNWYIEASAKMGDTLLLADQKKAYVLSDRGTFLNFESRIRLKIVVERDPLLKNQYSVMAVSPAKFPSVRYREAMDFIAFVTSSEGQKIIASYIKHGVNLFYPDLIPVSEGEIKGR
;
A
#
# COMPACT_ATOMS: atom_id res chain seq x y z
N MET A 1 -33.02 20.03 17.44
CA MET A 1 -32.68 19.90 16.01
C MET A 1 -31.48 18.94 15.92
N SER A 2 -31.67 17.77 15.35
CA SER A 2 -30.56 16.84 15.11
C SER A 2 -29.56 17.53 14.14
N LYS A 3 -28.35 17.83 14.61
CA LYS A 3 -27.27 18.29 13.70
C LYS A 3 -27.02 17.16 12.70
N GLY A 4 -27.18 17.48 11.41
CA GLY A 4 -26.81 16.51 10.35
C GLY A 4 -25.40 15.99 10.55
N LYS A 5 -25.15 14.78 10.05
CA LYS A 5 -23.79 14.20 10.12
C LYS A 5 -22.79 15.05 9.33
N THR A 6 -21.63 15.26 9.89
CA THR A 6 -20.50 15.92 9.19
C THR A 6 -19.85 14.92 8.25
N ARG A 7 -19.76 15.26 6.97
CA ARG A 7 -19.04 14.43 5.97
C ARG A 7 -17.53 14.68 6.13
N LEU A 8 -16.78 13.60 6.35
CA LEU A 8 -15.31 13.58 6.34
C LEU A 8 -14.83 12.82 5.10
N VAL A 9 -14.05 13.45 4.25
CA VAL A 9 -13.57 12.87 2.99
C VAL A 9 -12.13 12.38 3.16
N ILE A 10 -11.91 11.08 2.93
CA ILE A 10 -10.59 10.45 2.96
C ILE A 10 -10.17 10.09 1.53
N ALA A 11 -9.11 10.71 1.01
CA ALA A 11 -8.48 10.25 -0.21
C ALA A 11 -7.50 9.13 0.12
N SER A 12 -7.68 7.97 -0.51
CA SER A 12 -6.87 6.78 -0.26
C SER A 12 -6.62 5.99 -1.54
N THR A 13 -6.01 4.79 -1.40
CA THR A 13 -5.65 3.95 -2.54
C THR A 13 -6.65 2.82 -2.77
N THR A 14 -6.76 2.39 -4.03
CA THR A 14 -7.60 1.23 -4.38
C THR A 14 -7.11 -0.05 -3.70
N SER A 15 -5.81 -0.20 -3.45
CA SER A 15 -5.27 -1.35 -2.72
C SER A 15 -5.75 -1.36 -1.27
N THR A 16 -5.75 -0.21 -0.58
CA THR A 16 -6.27 -0.09 0.79
C THR A 16 -7.77 -0.40 0.85
N GLN A 17 -8.56 0.15 -0.07
CA GLN A 17 -10.00 -0.15 -0.15
C GLN A 17 -10.26 -1.63 -0.43
N ASN A 18 -9.56 -2.21 -1.41
CA ASN A 18 -9.75 -3.61 -1.81
C ASN A 18 -9.25 -4.61 -0.75
N SER A 19 -8.38 -4.19 0.16
CA SER A 19 -8.00 -5.03 1.28
C SER A 19 -9.19 -5.35 2.19
N GLY A 20 -10.18 -4.45 2.28
CA GLY A 20 -11.34 -4.55 3.18
C GLY A 20 -11.07 -3.97 4.57
N LEU A 21 -9.89 -3.40 4.85
CA LEU A 21 -9.59 -2.82 6.17
C LEU A 21 -10.56 -1.68 6.54
N PHE A 22 -10.92 -0.84 5.57
CA PHE A 22 -11.84 0.26 5.82
C PHE A 22 -13.25 -0.18 6.22
N ASP A 23 -13.67 -1.40 5.83
CA ASP A 23 -14.99 -1.93 6.17
C ASP A 23 -15.15 -2.20 7.68
N ILE A 24 -14.05 -2.33 8.41
CA ILE A 24 -14.03 -2.48 9.87
C ILE A 24 -13.54 -1.21 10.59
N LEU A 25 -12.56 -0.52 10.03
CA LEU A 25 -11.93 0.63 10.67
C LEU A 25 -12.86 1.86 10.69
N ILE A 26 -13.56 2.12 9.56
CA ILE A 26 -14.44 3.28 9.42
C ILE A 26 -15.68 3.18 10.33
N PRO A 27 -16.45 2.08 10.37
CA PRO A 27 -17.58 1.96 11.29
C PRO A 27 -17.17 2.09 12.76
N ALA A 28 -16.00 1.56 13.15
CA ALA A 28 -15.48 1.71 14.50
C ALA A 28 -15.18 3.19 14.82
N TYR A 29 -14.54 3.91 13.91
CA TYR A 29 -14.29 5.34 14.04
C TYR A 29 -15.59 6.14 14.11
N GLU A 30 -16.53 5.96 13.20
CA GLU A 30 -17.80 6.69 13.17
C GLU A 30 -18.60 6.51 14.46
N LYS A 31 -18.49 5.33 15.10
CA LYS A 31 -19.13 5.02 16.38
C LYS A 31 -18.46 5.73 17.56
N SER A 32 -17.13 5.86 17.54
CA SER A 32 -16.35 6.42 18.64
C SER A 32 -16.15 7.94 18.56
N SER A 33 -16.27 8.52 17.36
CA SER A 33 -16.03 9.95 17.15
C SER A 33 -17.02 10.83 17.86
N PRO A 34 -16.59 11.90 18.55
CA PRO A 34 -17.46 12.87 19.20
C PRO A 34 -18.15 13.83 18.20
N TYR A 35 -17.76 13.81 16.92
CA TYR A 35 -18.17 14.79 15.91
C TYR A 35 -19.36 14.37 15.06
N ASN A 36 -20.04 13.26 15.35
CA ASN A 36 -21.15 12.76 14.54
C ASN A 36 -20.83 12.77 13.02
N VAL A 37 -19.75 12.09 12.65
CA VAL A 37 -19.24 12.05 11.28
C VAL A 37 -19.85 10.93 10.45
N THR A 38 -19.80 11.11 9.12
CA THR A 38 -19.90 10.04 8.14
C THR A 38 -18.67 10.13 7.24
N VAL A 39 -17.93 9.03 7.11
CA VAL A 39 -16.71 8.97 6.30
C VAL A 39 -17.04 8.56 4.88
N GLU A 40 -16.50 9.30 3.94
CA GLU A 40 -16.49 8.96 2.52
C GLU A 40 -15.06 8.69 2.06
N VAL A 41 -14.80 7.51 1.48
CA VAL A 41 -13.48 7.14 0.95
C VAL A 41 -13.46 7.32 -0.56
N ILE A 42 -12.52 8.12 -1.05
CA ILE A 42 -12.19 8.23 -2.47
C ILE A 42 -10.99 7.34 -2.73
N ALA A 43 -11.23 6.11 -3.18
CA ALA A 43 -10.20 5.11 -3.45
C ALA A 43 -9.73 5.18 -4.90
N VAL A 44 -8.49 5.67 -5.10
CA VAL A 44 -7.88 5.87 -6.43
C VAL A 44 -6.38 5.51 -6.37
N GLY A 45 -5.62 5.65 -7.46
CA GLY A 45 -4.15 5.52 -7.37
C GLY A 45 -3.53 6.67 -6.55
N THR A 46 -2.39 6.42 -5.88
CA THR A 46 -1.72 7.36 -4.96
C THR A 46 -1.55 8.76 -5.58
N GLY A 47 -1.04 8.84 -6.82
CA GLY A 47 -0.87 10.13 -7.49
C GLY A 47 -2.17 10.90 -7.69
N LYS A 48 -3.30 10.20 -7.93
CA LYS A 48 -4.62 10.83 -8.04
C LYS A 48 -5.16 11.25 -6.68
N ALA A 49 -4.95 10.44 -5.62
CA ALA A 49 -5.32 10.80 -4.25
C ALA A 49 -4.64 12.09 -3.80
N LEU A 50 -3.33 12.20 -4.05
CA LEU A 50 -2.55 13.42 -3.80
C LEU A 50 -3.09 14.63 -4.60
N ARG A 51 -3.47 14.46 -5.87
CA ARG A 51 -4.05 15.55 -6.66
C ARG A 51 -5.41 16.02 -6.13
N ILE A 52 -6.25 15.11 -5.65
CA ILE A 52 -7.53 15.44 -5.00
C ILE A 52 -7.26 16.26 -3.72
N ALA A 53 -6.34 15.81 -2.88
CA ALA A 53 -5.96 16.51 -1.66
C ALA A 53 -5.32 17.90 -1.96
N LYS A 54 -4.51 18.03 -3.04
CA LYS A 54 -3.93 19.30 -3.49
C LYS A 54 -4.96 20.33 -3.96
N LYS A 55 -6.19 19.92 -4.21
CA LYS A 55 -7.31 20.82 -4.56
C LYS A 55 -8.21 21.16 -3.36
N GLY A 56 -7.94 20.57 -2.18
CA GLY A 56 -8.81 20.70 -1.00
C GLY A 56 -10.13 19.91 -1.14
N GLU A 57 -10.18 18.91 -2.02
CA GLU A 57 -11.34 18.04 -2.27
C GLU A 57 -11.36 16.83 -1.31
N ALA A 58 -10.39 16.72 -0.41
CA ALA A 58 -10.34 15.75 0.69
C ALA A 58 -9.88 16.44 1.97
N ASP A 59 -10.24 15.85 3.11
CA ASP A 59 -9.87 16.32 4.45
C ASP A 59 -8.66 15.55 4.99
N VAL A 60 -8.58 14.25 4.63
CA VAL A 60 -7.54 13.32 5.06
C VAL A 60 -6.93 12.64 3.83
N LEU A 61 -5.62 12.44 3.88
CA LEU A 61 -4.89 11.58 2.95
C LEU A 61 -4.42 10.34 3.72
N PHE A 62 -4.77 9.13 3.23
CA PHE A 62 -4.35 7.85 3.80
C PHE A 62 -3.73 7.00 2.69
N VAL A 63 -2.39 7.01 2.61
CA VAL A 63 -1.63 6.48 1.47
C VAL A 63 -0.33 5.78 1.92
N HIS A 64 0.44 5.27 0.97
CA HIS A 64 1.65 4.49 1.21
C HIS A 64 2.75 4.78 0.17
N ASP A 65 3.13 6.03 0.02
CA ASP A 65 4.20 6.50 -0.86
C ASP A 65 5.00 7.59 -0.14
N PRO A 66 5.96 7.21 0.71
CA PRO A 66 6.69 8.14 1.57
C PRO A 66 7.32 9.31 0.81
N PHE A 67 7.88 9.07 -0.37
CA PHE A 67 8.52 10.11 -1.18
C PHE A 67 7.53 11.19 -1.64
N ARG A 68 6.39 10.77 -2.21
CA ARG A 68 5.35 11.72 -2.65
C ARG A 68 4.65 12.39 -1.48
N GLU A 69 4.54 11.71 -0.34
CA GLU A 69 3.97 12.26 0.91
C GLU A 69 4.86 13.35 1.49
N GLU A 70 6.19 13.15 1.54
CA GLU A 70 7.15 14.15 2.00
C GLU A 70 7.14 15.39 1.11
N LYS A 71 7.08 15.21 -0.21
CA LYS A 71 6.92 16.31 -1.15
C LYS A 71 5.62 17.08 -0.92
N PHE A 72 4.50 16.38 -0.67
CA PHE A 72 3.20 16.98 -0.38
C PHE A 72 3.25 17.84 0.90
N LEU A 73 3.95 17.36 1.93
CA LEU A 73 4.18 18.11 3.18
C LEU A 73 5.09 19.31 2.97
N ALA A 74 6.21 19.13 2.27
CA ALA A 74 7.17 20.21 1.99
C ALA A 74 6.54 21.37 1.19
N GLU A 75 5.61 21.06 0.29
CA GLU A 75 4.81 22.04 -0.46
C GLU A 75 3.69 22.66 0.40
N GLY A 76 3.54 22.26 1.66
CA GLY A 76 2.57 22.79 2.64
C GLY A 76 1.11 22.36 2.41
N TYR A 77 0.86 21.32 1.60
CA TYR A 77 -0.49 20.81 1.35
C TYR A 77 -1.01 19.88 2.44
N GLY A 78 -0.13 19.23 3.18
CA GLY A 78 -0.45 18.34 4.29
C GLY A 78 0.17 18.77 5.60
N VAL A 79 -0.42 18.30 6.70
CA VAL A 79 0.09 18.50 8.06
C VAL A 79 -0.15 17.26 8.91
N ASN A 80 0.63 17.13 9.98
CA ASN A 80 0.45 16.06 11.00
C ASN A 80 0.49 14.64 10.42
N ARG A 81 1.46 14.36 9.54
CA ARG A 81 1.69 13.00 9.06
C ARG A 81 2.03 12.07 10.22
N ARG A 82 1.39 10.90 10.25
CA ARG A 82 1.65 9.81 11.20
C ARG A 82 1.77 8.50 10.43
N LEU A 83 2.73 7.68 10.82
CA LEU A 83 2.75 6.28 10.42
C LEU A 83 1.61 5.55 11.11
N VAL A 84 0.99 4.60 10.43
CA VAL A 84 -0.19 3.88 10.94
C VAL A 84 0.06 2.38 10.99
N MET A 85 0.52 1.84 9.89
CA MET A 85 0.67 0.40 9.69
C MET A 85 1.59 0.15 8.50
N HIS A 86 2.01 -1.09 8.35
CA HIS A 86 2.66 -1.54 7.13
C HIS A 86 2.10 -2.89 6.69
N ASN A 87 2.26 -3.20 5.41
CA ASN A 87 2.26 -4.54 4.87
C ASN A 87 3.57 -4.76 4.11
N ASP A 88 3.68 -5.82 3.36
CA ASP A 88 4.87 -6.09 2.58
C ASP A 88 4.55 -6.37 1.11
N PHE A 89 5.53 -6.08 0.29
CA PHE A 89 5.64 -6.63 -1.05
C PHE A 89 6.34 -8.00 -1.00
N VAL A 90 6.08 -8.79 -2.02
CA VAL A 90 6.74 -10.08 -2.25
C VAL A 90 7.19 -10.15 -3.70
N ILE A 91 8.34 -10.77 -3.95
CA ILE A 91 8.75 -11.13 -5.29
C ILE A 91 8.22 -12.53 -5.56
N LEU A 92 7.42 -12.67 -6.61
CA LEU A 92 6.89 -13.94 -7.06
C LEU A 92 7.66 -14.41 -8.27
N GLY A 93 7.79 -15.72 -8.39
CA GLY A 93 8.48 -16.33 -9.53
C GLY A 93 7.91 -17.69 -9.90
N PRO A 94 8.27 -18.19 -11.10
CA PRO A 94 7.90 -19.53 -11.54
C PRO A 94 8.66 -20.60 -10.73
N LYS A 95 8.08 -21.78 -10.61
CA LYS A 95 8.75 -22.93 -9.91
C LYS A 95 10.10 -23.32 -10.52
N THR A 96 10.34 -22.99 -11.78
CA THR A 96 11.61 -23.28 -12.48
C THR A 96 12.76 -22.39 -12.02
N ASP A 97 12.44 -21.24 -11.45
CA ASP A 97 13.38 -20.26 -10.90
C ASP A 97 14.63 -20.00 -11.78
N PRO A 98 14.45 -19.50 -13.01
CA PRO A 98 15.56 -19.37 -13.97
C PRO A 98 16.67 -18.40 -13.52
N ALA A 99 16.38 -17.45 -12.66
CA ALA A 99 17.36 -16.52 -12.09
C ALA A 99 17.99 -17.04 -10.78
N HIS A 100 17.53 -18.19 -10.24
CA HIS A 100 18.01 -18.78 -8.99
C HIS A 100 17.91 -17.86 -7.77
N ILE A 101 16.78 -17.16 -7.63
CA ILE A 101 16.54 -16.19 -6.56
C ILE A 101 15.71 -16.74 -5.39
N ASN A 102 15.19 -17.96 -5.52
CA ASN A 102 14.33 -18.55 -4.51
C ASN A 102 15.08 -18.71 -3.17
N GLY A 103 14.53 -18.07 -2.13
CA GLY A 103 15.08 -18.11 -0.77
C GLY A 103 16.09 -17.01 -0.46
N LEU A 104 16.43 -16.14 -1.42
CA LEU A 104 17.20 -14.93 -1.13
C LEU A 104 16.48 -14.06 -0.11
N LYS A 105 17.26 -13.25 0.62
CA LYS A 105 16.76 -12.32 1.65
C LYS A 105 16.90 -10.86 1.22
N SER A 106 17.50 -10.61 0.07
CA SER A 106 17.74 -9.28 -0.50
C SER A 106 16.92 -9.12 -1.78
N ALA A 107 16.09 -8.11 -1.84
CA ALA A 107 15.37 -7.74 -3.06
C ALA A 107 16.32 -7.17 -4.11
N ILE A 108 17.37 -6.45 -3.69
CA ILE A 108 18.43 -5.93 -4.57
C ILE A 108 19.09 -7.08 -5.30
N ASP A 109 19.62 -8.09 -4.56
CA ASP A 109 20.33 -9.24 -5.16
C ASP A 109 19.41 -10.02 -6.10
N ALA A 110 18.12 -10.12 -5.75
CA ALA A 110 17.14 -10.79 -6.60
C ALA A 110 16.92 -10.05 -7.92
N PHE A 111 16.75 -8.74 -7.89
CA PHE A 111 16.56 -7.92 -9.08
C PHE A 111 17.83 -7.89 -9.94
N GLU A 112 19.02 -7.80 -9.32
CA GLU A 112 20.30 -7.88 -9.99
C GLU A 112 20.43 -9.20 -10.77
N LEU A 113 20.16 -10.35 -10.14
CA LEU A 113 20.20 -11.66 -10.79
C LEU A 113 19.14 -11.81 -11.88
N ILE A 114 17.93 -11.26 -11.72
CA ILE A 114 16.91 -11.26 -12.77
C ILE A 114 17.42 -10.53 -14.00
N ALA A 115 18.04 -9.35 -13.83
CA ALA A 115 18.61 -8.58 -14.92
C ALA A 115 19.82 -9.27 -15.56
N GLU A 116 20.75 -9.79 -14.73
CA GLU A 116 21.95 -10.50 -15.20
C GLU A 116 21.62 -11.74 -16.06
N LYS A 117 20.58 -12.48 -15.67
CA LYS A 117 20.10 -13.67 -16.41
C LYS A 117 19.09 -13.34 -17.51
N GLU A 118 18.76 -12.07 -17.69
CA GLU A 118 17.69 -11.63 -18.61
C GLU A 118 16.40 -12.44 -18.41
N ALA A 119 16.10 -12.80 -17.16
CA ALA A 119 14.95 -13.61 -16.82
C ALA A 119 13.67 -12.79 -16.92
N ALA A 120 12.62 -13.35 -17.53
CA ALA A 120 11.39 -12.65 -17.78
C ALA A 120 10.81 -12.03 -16.50
N PHE A 121 10.51 -10.72 -16.55
CA PHE A 121 9.89 -9.94 -15.48
C PHE A 121 8.69 -9.19 -16.01
N VAL A 122 7.58 -9.23 -15.28
CA VAL A 122 6.36 -8.48 -15.62
C VAL A 122 6.16 -7.35 -14.61
N SER A 123 6.23 -6.12 -15.12
CA SER A 123 5.90 -4.91 -14.38
C SER A 123 4.43 -4.56 -14.52
N ARG A 124 3.88 -3.88 -13.52
CA ARG A 124 2.55 -3.27 -13.65
C ARG A 124 2.52 -2.17 -14.71
N GLY A 125 3.54 -1.32 -14.79
CA GLY A 125 3.65 -0.26 -15.79
C GLY A 125 2.51 0.77 -15.76
N ASP A 126 1.95 1.10 -14.58
CA ASP A 126 0.73 1.91 -14.43
C ASP A 126 0.83 3.07 -13.42
N ASP A 127 2.06 3.44 -13.02
CA ASP A 127 2.35 4.49 -12.01
C ASP A 127 1.63 4.25 -10.65
N SER A 128 1.30 3.00 -10.33
CA SER A 128 0.79 2.61 -9.02
C SER A 128 1.91 2.52 -7.98
N GLY A 129 1.55 2.46 -6.69
CA GLY A 129 2.53 2.30 -5.61
C GLY A 129 3.41 1.04 -5.77
N THR A 130 2.87 -0.07 -6.30
CA THR A 130 3.66 -1.27 -6.61
C THR A 130 4.64 -1.02 -7.75
N ASN A 131 4.20 -0.33 -8.80
CA ASN A 131 5.08 0.00 -9.94
C ASN A 131 6.18 0.98 -9.53
N VAL A 132 5.84 2.00 -8.73
CA VAL A 132 6.85 2.94 -8.19
C VAL A 132 7.87 2.18 -7.35
N LYS A 133 7.42 1.31 -6.43
CA LYS A 133 8.33 0.50 -5.59
C LYS A 133 9.24 -0.42 -6.41
N GLU A 134 8.70 -1.02 -7.46
CA GLU A 134 9.48 -1.85 -8.39
C GLU A 134 10.57 -1.03 -9.08
N LEU A 135 10.21 0.16 -9.60
CA LEU A 135 11.16 1.05 -10.28
C LEU A 135 12.23 1.60 -9.33
N ASP A 136 11.87 1.88 -8.07
CA ASP A 136 12.84 2.27 -7.05
C ASP A 136 13.88 1.17 -6.82
N ILE A 137 13.47 -0.11 -6.78
CA ILE A 137 14.40 -1.24 -6.63
C ILE A 137 15.30 -1.38 -7.87
N TRP A 138 14.75 -1.21 -9.09
CA TRP A 138 15.57 -1.20 -10.31
C TRP A 138 16.59 -0.07 -10.33
N ASP A 139 16.22 1.12 -9.83
CA ASP A 139 17.13 2.27 -9.70
C ASP A 139 18.25 1.98 -8.69
N ASP A 140 17.93 1.39 -7.54
CA ASP A 140 18.89 0.96 -6.52
C ASP A 140 19.89 -0.08 -7.07
N VAL A 141 19.47 -0.95 -7.99
CA VAL A 141 20.35 -1.91 -8.71
C VAL A 141 21.16 -1.22 -9.81
N GLY A 142 20.77 -0.01 -10.21
CA GLY A 142 21.40 0.72 -11.34
C GLY A 142 21.01 0.17 -12.71
N VAL A 143 19.87 -0.50 -12.85
CA VAL A 143 19.37 -1.08 -14.08
C VAL A 143 18.17 -0.30 -14.61
N ILE A 144 18.20 0.03 -15.90
CA ILE A 144 17.05 0.57 -16.63
C ILE A 144 16.36 -0.58 -17.36
N PRO A 145 15.27 -1.17 -16.80
CA PRO A 145 14.66 -2.37 -17.38
C PRO A 145 13.82 -2.05 -18.63
N LYS A 146 13.31 -0.83 -18.71
CA LYS A 146 12.41 -0.41 -19.80
C LYS A 146 13.08 -0.52 -21.16
N GLY A 147 12.40 -1.23 -22.07
CA GLY A 147 12.90 -1.49 -23.42
C GLY A 147 13.76 -2.77 -23.55
N GLN A 148 14.04 -3.47 -22.44
CA GLN A 148 14.70 -4.76 -22.46
C GLN A 148 13.70 -5.86 -22.89
N ASN A 149 14.16 -6.86 -23.63
CA ASN A 149 13.31 -7.94 -24.14
C ASN A 149 12.72 -8.83 -23.05
N TRP A 150 13.35 -8.89 -21.87
CA TRP A 150 12.92 -9.67 -20.72
C TRP A 150 11.96 -8.90 -19.81
N TYR A 151 11.78 -7.58 -20.01
CA TYR A 151 10.93 -6.73 -19.19
C TYR A 151 9.62 -6.39 -19.91
N ILE A 152 8.51 -6.78 -19.32
CA ILE A 152 7.17 -6.68 -19.92
C ILE A 152 6.31 -5.74 -19.09
N GLU A 153 5.92 -4.60 -19.63
CA GLU A 153 4.97 -3.69 -18.99
C GLU A 153 3.53 -4.16 -19.27
N ALA A 154 2.81 -4.58 -18.23
CA ALA A 154 1.43 -5.05 -18.35
C ALA A 154 0.44 -3.90 -18.58
N SER A 155 0.74 -2.70 -18.08
CA SER A 155 -0.16 -1.52 -18.07
C SER A 155 -1.54 -1.86 -17.51
N ALA A 156 -1.58 -2.69 -16.47
CA ALA A 156 -2.78 -3.32 -15.93
C ALA A 156 -2.84 -3.27 -14.40
N LYS A 157 -4.00 -3.59 -13.82
CA LYS A 157 -4.15 -3.77 -12.37
C LYS A 157 -3.38 -5.01 -11.89
N MET A 158 -3.03 -5.03 -10.60
CA MET A 158 -2.16 -6.08 -10.03
C MET A 158 -2.65 -7.51 -10.29
N GLY A 159 -3.95 -7.77 -10.18
CA GLY A 159 -4.50 -9.10 -10.47
C GLY A 159 -4.25 -9.57 -11.89
N ASP A 160 -4.46 -8.69 -12.87
CA ASP A 160 -4.22 -9.00 -14.29
C ASP A 160 -2.72 -9.14 -14.57
N THR A 161 -1.90 -8.32 -13.90
CA THR A 161 -0.43 -8.42 -13.94
C THR A 161 0.05 -9.78 -13.43
N LEU A 162 -0.53 -10.30 -12.33
CA LEU A 162 -0.22 -11.62 -11.80
C LEU A 162 -0.58 -12.75 -12.78
N LEU A 163 -1.75 -12.66 -13.43
CA LEU A 163 -2.17 -13.64 -14.44
C LEU A 163 -1.23 -13.63 -15.65
N LEU A 164 -0.81 -12.45 -16.11
CA LEU A 164 0.15 -12.31 -17.21
C LEU A 164 1.52 -12.89 -16.82
N ALA A 165 2.00 -12.59 -15.61
CA ALA A 165 3.27 -13.11 -15.11
C ALA A 165 3.24 -14.65 -15.00
N ASP A 166 2.13 -15.24 -14.52
CA ASP A 166 1.95 -16.70 -14.48
C ASP A 166 1.97 -17.31 -15.89
N GLN A 167 1.27 -16.70 -16.85
CA GLN A 167 1.25 -17.14 -18.24
C GLN A 167 2.65 -17.10 -18.87
N LYS A 168 3.41 -16.03 -18.60
CA LYS A 168 4.78 -15.82 -19.12
C LYS A 168 5.84 -16.60 -18.35
N LYS A 169 5.50 -17.24 -17.23
CA LYS A 169 6.45 -17.84 -16.27
C LYS A 169 7.53 -16.84 -15.85
N ALA A 170 7.09 -15.59 -15.58
CA ALA A 170 7.95 -14.47 -15.28
C ALA A 170 7.97 -14.16 -13.79
N TYR A 171 8.99 -13.44 -13.34
CA TYR A 171 9.00 -12.79 -12.03
C TYR A 171 8.09 -11.57 -12.02
N VAL A 172 7.61 -11.20 -10.83
CA VAL A 172 6.74 -10.04 -10.64
C VAL A 172 6.80 -9.58 -9.19
N LEU A 173 6.78 -8.25 -8.96
CA LEU A 173 6.56 -7.67 -7.64
C LEU A 173 5.05 -7.54 -7.38
N SER A 174 4.59 -7.96 -6.21
CA SER A 174 3.18 -7.80 -5.79
C SER A 174 3.09 -7.48 -4.32
N ASP A 175 2.05 -6.75 -3.90
CA ASP A 175 1.65 -6.76 -2.50
C ASP A 175 1.15 -8.16 -2.11
N ARG A 176 1.47 -8.57 -0.88
CA ARG A 176 1.10 -9.90 -0.35
C ARG A 176 -0.40 -10.13 -0.38
N GLY A 177 -1.20 -9.11 -0.07
CA GLY A 177 -2.65 -9.22 -0.02
C GLY A 177 -3.25 -9.58 -1.39
N THR A 178 -2.78 -8.96 -2.47
CA THR A 178 -3.20 -9.30 -3.83
C THR A 178 -2.74 -10.71 -4.20
N PHE A 179 -1.49 -11.08 -3.90
CA PHE A 179 -1.01 -12.44 -4.15
C PHE A 179 -1.93 -13.48 -3.48
N LEU A 180 -2.25 -13.34 -2.21
CA LEU A 180 -3.11 -14.28 -1.48
C LEU A 180 -4.52 -14.42 -2.08
N ASN A 181 -5.08 -13.33 -2.62
CA ASN A 181 -6.36 -13.37 -3.33
C ASN A 181 -6.28 -14.15 -4.66
N PHE A 182 -5.09 -14.26 -5.24
CA PHE A 182 -4.86 -14.91 -6.53
C PHE A 182 -4.11 -16.25 -6.43
N GLU A 183 -3.64 -16.64 -5.25
CA GLU A 183 -2.79 -17.82 -5.05
C GLU A 183 -3.39 -19.12 -5.63
N SER A 184 -4.71 -19.30 -5.50
CA SER A 184 -5.40 -20.46 -6.06
C SER A 184 -5.55 -20.42 -7.59
N ARG A 185 -5.30 -19.29 -8.23
CA ARG A 185 -5.51 -19.05 -9.67
C ARG A 185 -4.21 -19.01 -10.47
N ILE A 186 -3.05 -18.98 -9.80
CA ILE A 186 -1.72 -18.87 -10.40
C ILE A 186 -0.79 -19.95 -9.85
N ARG A 187 0.28 -20.25 -10.59
CA ARG A 187 1.30 -21.25 -10.20
C ARG A 187 2.56 -20.60 -9.63
N LEU A 188 2.66 -19.28 -9.75
CA LEU A 188 3.76 -18.51 -9.16
C LEU A 188 3.81 -18.73 -7.64
N LYS A 189 5.03 -18.68 -7.09
CA LYS A 189 5.28 -18.80 -5.66
C LYS A 189 6.08 -17.60 -5.17
N ILE A 190 5.99 -17.31 -3.88
CA ILE A 190 6.87 -16.33 -3.24
C ILE A 190 8.29 -16.91 -3.31
N VAL A 191 9.20 -16.16 -3.90
CA VAL A 191 10.62 -16.51 -4.04
C VAL A 191 11.52 -15.62 -3.18
N VAL A 192 11.10 -14.34 -2.95
CA VAL A 192 11.77 -13.43 -2.00
C VAL A 192 10.73 -12.69 -1.18
N GLU A 193 10.97 -12.62 0.12
CA GLU A 193 10.13 -11.93 1.09
C GLU A 193 10.93 -11.46 2.30
N ARG A 194 10.33 -10.59 3.13
CA ARG A 194 10.86 -10.14 4.42
C ARG A 194 12.14 -9.30 4.33
N ASP A 195 12.45 -8.77 3.15
CA ASP A 195 13.45 -7.71 3.04
C ASP A 195 12.87 -6.40 3.57
N PRO A 196 13.62 -5.62 4.34
CA PRO A 196 13.21 -4.28 4.76
C PRO A 196 12.81 -3.36 3.60
N LEU A 197 13.44 -3.49 2.42
CA LEU A 197 13.07 -2.76 1.20
C LEU A 197 11.66 -3.11 0.70
N LEU A 198 11.18 -4.30 0.99
CA LEU A 198 9.84 -4.75 0.61
C LEU A 198 8.75 -4.27 1.57
N LYS A 199 9.11 -3.53 2.64
CA LYS A 199 8.15 -2.91 3.54
C LYS A 199 7.35 -1.85 2.81
N ASN A 200 6.03 -1.94 2.92
CA ASN A 200 5.08 -0.99 2.35
C ASN A 200 4.42 -0.20 3.47
N GLN A 201 4.95 0.98 3.74
CA GLN A 201 4.58 1.83 4.86
C GLN A 201 3.37 2.68 4.55
N TYR A 202 2.34 2.60 5.36
CA TYR A 202 1.14 3.43 5.28
C TYR A 202 1.22 4.60 6.26
N SER A 203 0.79 5.75 5.81
CA SER A 203 0.65 6.92 6.63
C SER A 203 -0.71 7.59 6.46
N VAL A 204 -1.07 8.38 7.44
CA VAL A 204 -2.23 9.26 7.44
C VAL A 204 -1.78 10.69 7.70
N MET A 205 -2.42 11.67 7.06
CA MET A 205 -2.18 13.10 7.29
C MET A 205 -3.44 13.91 7.02
N ALA A 206 -3.56 15.05 7.68
CA ALA A 206 -4.62 16.02 7.39
C ALA A 206 -4.21 16.91 6.22
N VAL A 207 -5.17 17.27 5.37
CA VAL A 207 -5.01 18.33 4.39
C VAL A 207 -4.89 19.67 5.12
N SER A 208 -3.99 20.53 4.65
CA SER A 208 -3.61 21.75 5.35
C SER A 208 -4.76 22.78 5.43
N PRO A 209 -5.25 23.14 6.61
CA PRO A 209 -6.28 24.17 6.77
C PRO A 209 -5.77 25.57 6.43
N ALA A 210 -4.46 25.80 6.46
CA ALA A 210 -3.87 27.05 6.06
C ALA A 210 -3.99 27.31 4.54
N LYS A 211 -3.95 26.23 3.73
CA LYS A 211 -4.18 26.32 2.28
C LYS A 211 -5.65 26.21 1.92
N PHE A 212 -6.42 25.42 2.66
CA PHE A 212 -7.82 25.12 2.38
C PHE A 212 -8.66 25.29 3.64
N PRO A 213 -9.15 26.51 3.94
CA PRO A 213 -9.93 26.77 5.15
C PRO A 213 -11.24 25.98 5.25
N SER A 214 -11.72 25.40 4.15
CA SER A 214 -12.96 24.61 4.08
C SER A 214 -12.79 23.17 4.55
N VAL A 215 -11.56 22.64 4.67
CA VAL A 215 -11.34 21.26 5.12
C VAL A 215 -11.79 21.05 6.56
N ARG A 216 -12.29 19.87 6.84
CA ARG A 216 -12.76 19.44 8.16
C ARG A 216 -11.58 19.06 9.07
N TYR A 217 -10.72 20.04 9.35
CA TYR A 217 -9.45 19.78 10.04
C TYR A 217 -9.60 19.14 11.42
N ARG A 218 -10.63 19.53 12.20
CA ARG A 218 -10.86 18.94 13.54
C ARG A 218 -11.25 17.47 13.44
N GLU A 219 -12.15 17.14 12.53
CA GLU A 219 -12.59 15.77 12.28
C GLU A 219 -11.49 14.95 11.64
N ALA A 220 -10.64 15.55 10.78
CA ALA A 220 -9.45 14.92 10.24
C ALA A 220 -8.44 14.54 11.33
N MET A 221 -8.18 15.46 12.27
CA MET A 221 -7.29 15.20 13.40
C MET A 221 -7.86 14.15 14.35
N ASP A 222 -9.18 14.11 14.55
CA ASP A 222 -9.86 13.08 15.33
C ASP A 222 -9.72 11.69 14.68
N PHE A 223 -9.89 11.60 13.35
CA PHE A 223 -9.63 10.36 12.62
C PHE A 223 -8.16 9.91 12.73
N ILE A 224 -7.21 10.83 12.58
CA ILE A 224 -5.77 10.54 12.74
C ILE A 224 -5.51 10.03 14.16
N ALA A 225 -6.07 10.70 15.18
CA ALA A 225 -5.93 10.26 16.57
C ALA A 225 -6.52 8.86 16.79
N PHE A 226 -7.68 8.57 16.20
CA PHE A 226 -8.31 7.25 16.30
C PHE A 226 -7.44 6.15 15.68
N VAL A 227 -7.02 6.30 14.42
CA VAL A 227 -6.25 5.24 13.73
C VAL A 227 -4.87 5.01 14.35
N THR A 228 -4.35 6.01 15.08
CA THR A 228 -3.08 5.93 15.83
C THR A 228 -3.26 5.60 17.31
N SER A 229 -4.50 5.48 17.78
CA SER A 229 -4.81 5.08 19.17
C SER A 229 -4.62 3.59 19.39
N SER A 230 -4.57 3.17 20.66
CA SER A 230 -4.54 1.75 21.02
C SER A 230 -5.73 0.96 20.44
N GLU A 231 -6.92 1.58 20.35
CA GLU A 231 -8.12 0.96 19.76
C GLU A 231 -7.96 0.75 18.26
N GLY A 232 -7.64 1.79 17.49
CA GLY A 232 -7.44 1.71 16.04
C GLY A 232 -6.31 0.74 15.67
N GLN A 233 -5.21 0.77 16.41
CA GLN A 233 -4.07 -0.13 16.21
C GLN A 233 -4.41 -1.60 16.51
N LYS A 234 -5.24 -1.89 17.53
CA LYS A 234 -5.75 -3.24 17.80
C LYS A 234 -6.67 -3.74 16.69
N ILE A 235 -7.53 -2.88 16.12
CA ILE A 235 -8.35 -3.22 14.96
C ILE A 235 -7.46 -3.64 13.79
N ILE A 236 -6.41 -2.86 13.50
CA ILE A 236 -5.45 -3.17 12.43
C ILE A 236 -4.73 -4.50 12.71
N ALA A 237 -4.23 -4.70 13.93
CA ALA A 237 -3.52 -5.92 14.34
C ALA A 237 -4.39 -7.18 14.22
N SER A 238 -5.69 -7.06 14.52
CA SER A 238 -6.65 -8.18 14.48
C SER A 238 -7.19 -8.46 13.09
N TYR A 239 -6.85 -7.65 12.07
CA TYR A 239 -7.38 -7.82 10.73
C TYR A 239 -6.71 -8.99 10.01
N ILE A 240 -7.43 -10.11 9.97
CA ILE A 240 -6.99 -11.35 9.32
C ILE A 240 -7.80 -11.56 8.04
N LYS A 241 -7.13 -11.84 6.94
CA LYS A 241 -7.75 -12.24 5.68
C LYS A 241 -7.00 -13.45 5.11
N HIS A 242 -7.73 -14.45 4.64
CA HIS A 242 -7.15 -15.73 4.20
C HIS A 242 -6.23 -16.41 5.25
N GLY A 243 -6.54 -16.22 6.52
CA GLY A 243 -5.78 -16.83 7.63
C GLY A 243 -4.48 -16.12 8.01
N VAL A 244 -4.16 -15.00 7.37
CA VAL A 244 -2.95 -14.20 7.65
C VAL A 244 -3.28 -12.75 7.99
N ASN A 245 -2.42 -12.12 8.78
CA ASN A 245 -2.50 -10.69 9.02
C ASN A 245 -2.03 -9.95 7.75
N LEU A 246 -2.89 -9.11 7.17
CA LEU A 246 -2.52 -8.30 6.02
C LEU A 246 -1.78 -7.02 6.39
N PHE A 247 -1.99 -6.52 7.60
CA PHE A 247 -1.38 -5.29 8.08
C PHE A 247 -0.79 -5.50 9.47
N TYR A 248 0.32 -4.85 9.72
CA TYR A 248 1.01 -4.82 11.00
C TYR A 248 0.97 -3.39 11.52
N PRO A 249 0.43 -3.14 12.73
CA PRO A 249 0.38 -1.82 13.33
C PRO A 249 1.79 -1.32 13.65
N ASP A 250 2.03 -0.01 13.50
CA ASP A 250 3.35 0.58 13.75
C ASP A 250 3.50 1.15 15.16
N LEU A 251 2.40 1.36 15.90
CA LEU A 251 2.39 2.11 17.16
C LEU A 251 2.13 1.26 18.40
N ILE A 252 1.79 0.00 18.23
CA ILE A 252 1.74 -0.98 19.34
C ILE A 252 2.62 -2.17 19.02
N PRO A 253 3.35 -2.71 20.00
CA PRO A 253 4.07 -3.97 19.80
C PRO A 253 3.06 -5.09 19.50
N VAL A 254 3.29 -5.84 18.42
CA VAL A 254 2.58 -7.09 18.16
C VAL A 254 3.45 -8.20 18.70
N SER A 255 2.93 -8.99 19.66
CA SER A 255 3.66 -10.14 20.16
C SER A 255 3.89 -11.16 19.05
N GLU A 256 5.07 -11.77 19.00
CA GLU A 256 5.44 -12.75 17.94
C GLU A 256 4.45 -13.93 17.84
N GLY A 257 3.73 -14.24 18.89
CA GLY A 257 2.69 -15.28 18.92
C GLY A 257 1.34 -14.89 18.33
N GLU A 258 1.08 -13.61 18.11
CA GLU A 258 -0.18 -13.10 17.54
C GLU A 258 -0.14 -12.96 16.02
N ILE A 259 1.03 -13.09 15.41
CA ILE A 259 1.20 -13.04 13.96
C ILE A 259 0.91 -14.42 13.39
N LYS A 260 -0.33 -14.68 13.00
CA LYS A 260 -0.70 -15.88 12.25
C LYS A 260 -0.20 -15.74 10.81
N GLY A 261 0.70 -16.63 10.36
CA GLY A 261 1.21 -16.68 8.99
C GLY A 261 2.72 -16.44 8.86
N ARG A 262 3.48 -16.80 9.88
CA ARG A 262 4.95 -16.96 9.74
C ARG A 262 5.33 -18.29 9.10
#